data_5563dd61eb524e331d230dd50bd29e27
#
_entry.id   5563dd61eb524e331d230dd50bd29e27
#
_cell.length_a   1.000
_cell.length_b   1.000
_cell.length_c   1.000
_cell.angle_alpha   90.00
_cell.angle_beta   90.00
_cell.angle_gamma   90.00
#
_symmetry.space_group_name_H-M   'P 1'
#
loop_
_entity.id
_entity.type
_entity.pdbx_description
1 polymer ?
#
loop_
_entity_poly.entity_id
_entity_poly.type
_entity_poly.pdbx_seq_one_letter_code
_entity_poly.pdbx_strand_id
1 'polypeptide(L)'
;MSRYAFVSADVLDIAYLEWNPQGARSAVLLHGWPDSPHTWKDLAESLADAGYRVLAPALRGFAPTRFRDASTPRSGQLAALACDLLAFVDSLALQRPLLVGHDWGGLARWLVPADCARAAPRTW
;
A
#
# COMPACT_ATOMS: atom_id res chain seq x y z
N MET A 1 -12.56 -15.49 1.80
CA MET A 1 -11.12 -15.74 1.68
C MET A 1 -10.44 -14.71 0.81
N SER A 2 -9.42 -14.10 1.34
CA SER A 2 -8.73 -13.02 0.64
C SER A 2 -7.70 -13.58 -0.32
N ARG A 3 -7.71 -13.10 -1.56
CA ARG A 3 -6.70 -13.42 -2.55
C ARG A 3 -5.98 -12.15 -2.94
N TYR A 4 -4.71 -12.31 -3.28
CA TYR A 4 -3.93 -11.19 -3.78
C TYR A 4 -4.35 -10.82 -5.19
N ALA A 5 -4.52 -9.52 -5.41
CA ALA A 5 -4.50 -8.94 -6.74
C ALA A 5 -3.10 -8.38 -6.96
N PHE A 6 -2.77 -8.05 -8.20
CA PHE A 6 -1.46 -7.51 -8.55
C PHE A 6 -1.61 -6.27 -9.41
N VAL A 7 -0.71 -5.31 -9.19
CA VAL A 7 -0.61 -4.14 -10.04
C VAL A 7 0.86 -3.87 -10.34
N SER A 8 1.15 -3.53 -11.59
CA SER A 8 2.50 -3.09 -11.96
C SER A 8 2.67 -1.63 -11.58
N ALA A 9 3.61 -1.37 -10.71
CA ALA A 9 3.85 -0.03 -10.17
C ALA A 9 5.36 0.21 -10.13
N ASP A 10 5.86 1.01 -11.06
CA ASP A 10 7.28 1.31 -11.22
C ASP A 10 8.09 0.02 -11.40
N VAL A 11 9.00 -0.31 -10.50
CA VAL A 11 9.88 -1.49 -10.62
C VAL A 11 9.28 -2.76 -10.06
N LEU A 12 8.07 -2.70 -9.52
CA LEU A 12 7.46 -3.82 -8.80
C LEU A 12 6.17 -4.29 -9.47
N ASP A 13 5.93 -5.58 -9.31
CA ASP A 13 4.57 -6.13 -9.37
C ASP A 13 4.13 -6.23 -7.91
N ILE A 14 3.24 -5.35 -7.50
CA ILE A 14 2.80 -5.26 -6.12
C ILE A 14 1.57 -6.12 -5.92
N ALA A 15 1.68 -7.07 -5.00
CA ALA A 15 0.55 -7.86 -4.55
C ALA A 15 -0.19 -7.11 -3.47
N TYR A 16 -1.51 -7.12 -3.51
CA TYR A 16 -2.31 -6.45 -2.49
C TYR A 16 -3.60 -7.20 -2.22
N LEU A 17 -4.07 -7.08 -0.99
CA LEU A 17 -5.40 -7.53 -0.61
C LEU A 17 -6.36 -6.36 -0.76
N GLU A 18 -7.59 -6.67 -1.11
CA GLU A 18 -8.60 -5.63 -1.31
C GLU A 18 -9.92 -6.02 -0.66
N TRP A 19 -10.55 -5.07 0.01
CA TRP A 19 -11.87 -5.20 0.60
C TRP A 19 -12.75 -4.10 0.03
N ASN A 20 -14.00 -4.45 -0.28
CA ASN A 20 -15.02 -3.52 -0.74
C ASN A 20 -14.56 -2.67 -1.95
N PRO A 21 -14.35 -3.31 -3.13
CA PRO A 21 -13.85 -2.59 -4.31
C PRO A 21 -14.74 -1.43 -4.77
N GLN A 22 -16.01 -1.41 -4.37
CA GLN A 22 -16.96 -0.38 -4.75
C GLN A 22 -17.01 0.78 -3.76
N GLY A 23 -16.18 0.76 -2.75
CA GLY A 23 -16.16 1.82 -1.73
C GLY A 23 -15.92 3.19 -2.34
N ALA A 24 -16.60 4.21 -1.81
CA ALA A 24 -16.54 5.56 -2.34
C ALA A 24 -15.21 6.25 -2.04
N ARG A 25 -14.58 5.92 -0.92
CA ARG A 25 -13.28 6.46 -0.52
C ARG A 25 -12.31 5.33 -0.29
N SER A 26 -11.02 5.61 -0.53
CA SER A 26 -9.98 4.58 -0.44
C SER A 26 -9.16 4.71 0.84
N ALA A 27 -8.72 3.58 1.36
CA ALA A 27 -7.77 3.50 2.45
C ALA A 27 -6.66 2.53 2.05
N VAL A 28 -5.41 2.91 2.28
CA VAL A 28 -4.24 2.09 2.02
C VAL A 28 -3.58 1.76 3.35
N LEU A 29 -3.43 0.47 3.64
CA LEU A 29 -2.89 -0.02 4.89
C LEU A 29 -1.52 -0.65 4.65
N LEU A 30 -0.49 -0.10 5.28
CA LEU A 30 0.90 -0.48 5.07
C LEU A 30 1.44 -1.23 6.28
N HIS A 31 1.76 -2.50 6.08
CA HIS A 31 2.28 -3.35 7.14
C HIS A 31 3.76 -3.07 7.44
N GLY A 32 4.26 -3.67 8.51
CA GLY A 32 5.65 -3.57 8.93
C GLY A 32 6.41 -4.87 8.80
N TRP A 33 7.55 -4.94 9.44
CA TRP A 33 8.43 -6.10 9.43
C TRP A 33 8.41 -6.76 10.83
N PRO A 34 8.34 -8.06 10.92
CA PRO A 34 8.17 -9.10 9.89
C PRO A 34 6.70 -9.47 9.78
N ASP A 35 5.99 -8.81 8.89
CA ASP A 35 4.54 -8.91 8.84
C ASP A 35 4.06 -9.12 7.40
N SER A 36 2.76 -9.03 7.19
CA SER A 36 2.15 -9.17 5.87
C SER A 36 0.86 -8.37 5.82
N PRO A 37 0.28 -8.18 4.63
CA PRO A 37 -1.01 -7.50 4.52
C PRO A 37 -2.14 -8.15 5.32
N HIS A 38 -2.03 -9.43 5.62
CA HIS A 38 -3.07 -10.15 6.38
C HIS A 38 -3.24 -9.63 7.80
N THR A 39 -2.23 -8.95 8.36
CA THR A 39 -2.31 -8.35 9.68
C THR A 39 -3.43 -7.32 9.78
N TRP A 40 -3.84 -6.75 8.65
CA TRP A 40 -4.83 -5.69 8.60
C TRP A 40 -6.27 -6.18 8.52
N LYS A 41 -6.50 -7.48 8.50
CA LYS A 41 -7.82 -8.06 8.21
C LYS A 41 -8.93 -7.43 9.04
N ASP A 42 -8.76 -7.33 10.35
CA ASP A 42 -9.83 -6.85 11.23
C ASP A 42 -10.11 -5.35 11.00
N LEU A 43 -9.06 -4.54 10.89
CA LEU A 43 -9.23 -3.12 10.61
C LEU A 43 -9.81 -2.92 9.21
N ALA A 44 -9.34 -3.69 8.23
CA ALA A 44 -9.82 -3.57 6.87
C ALA A 44 -11.32 -3.88 6.77
N GLU A 45 -11.76 -4.89 7.49
CA GLU A 45 -13.19 -5.25 7.50
C GLU A 45 -14.02 -4.12 8.14
N SER A 46 -13.52 -3.52 9.20
CA SER A 46 -14.19 -2.38 9.83
C SER A 46 -14.28 -1.18 8.91
N LEU A 47 -13.20 -0.87 8.21
CA LEU A 47 -13.18 0.25 7.26
C LEU A 47 -14.08 -0.04 6.06
N ALA A 48 -14.09 -1.28 5.57
CA ALA A 48 -14.97 -1.67 4.48
C ALA A 48 -16.44 -1.52 4.87
N ASP A 49 -16.78 -1.91 6.09
CA ASP A 49 -18.14 -1.74 6.61
C ASP A 49 -18.52 -0.26 6.70
N ALA A 50 -17.56 0.62 6.91
CA ALA A 50 -17.77 2.06 6.93
C ALA A 50 -17.81 2.69 5.54
N GLY A 51 -17.71 1.90 4.47
CA GLY A 51 -17.82 2.38 3.11
C GLY A 51 -16.51 2.63 2.39
N TYR A 52 -15.38 2.28 2.98
CA TYR A 52 -14.09 2.44 2.33
C TYR A 52 -13.77 1.28 1.40
N ARG A 53 -13.12 1.60 0.30
CA ARG A 53 -12.36 0.64 -0.49
C ARG A 53 -11.00 0.49 0.17
N VAL A 54 -10.69 -0.68 0.69
CA VAL A 54 -9.48 -0.89 1.48
C VAL A 54 -8.49 -1.72 0.70
N LEU A 55 -7.25 -1.25 0.64
CA LEU A 55 -6.17 -1.90 -0.08
C LEU A 55 -4.98 -2.07 0.86
N ALA A 56 -4.45 -3.28 0.91
CA ALA A 56 -3.29 -3.59 1.76
C ALA A 56 -2.19 -4.23 0.90
N PRO A 57 -1.24 -3.42 0.40
CA PRO A 57 -0.16 -3.95 -0.42
C PRO A 57 0.90 -4.65 0.44
N ALA A 58 1.54 -5.66 -0.13
CA ALA A 58 2.74 -6.25 0.43
C ALA A 58 3.93 -5.39 0.04
N LEU A 59 4.74 -5.01 1.02
CA LEU A 59 5.92 -4.15 0.78
C LEU A 59 6.97 -4.90 -0.05
N ARG A 60 7.88 -4.13 -0.67
CA ARG A 60 9.01 -4.74 -1.37
C ARG A 60 9.77 -5.66 -0.43
N GLY A 61 10.22 -6.79 -0.92
CA GLY A 61 10.88 -7.79 -0.10
C GLY A 61 9.93 -8.75 0.62
N PHE A 62 8.62 -8.55 0.51
CA PHE A 62 7.61 -9.41 1.12
C PHE A 62 6.77 -10.06 0.02
N ALA A 63 6.86 -11.39 -0.07
CA ALA A 63 6.09 -12.12 -1.05
C ALA A 63 4.59 -11.89 -0.83
N PRO A 64 3.76 -11.91 -1.88
CA PRO A 64 4.14 -12.19 -3.27
C PRO A 64 4.51 -10.97 -4.12
N THR A 65 4.69 -9.78 -3.52
CA THR A 65 5.25 -8.63 -4.24
C THR A 65 6.64 -8.98 -4.75
N ARG A 66 6.95 -8.60 -5.98
CA ARG A 66 8.22 -8.96 -6.61
C ARG A 66 8.70 -7.84 -7.52
N PHE A 67 10.01 -7.82 -7.78
CA PHE A 67 10.57 -6.93 -8.76
C PHE A 67 10.23 -7.44 -10.16
N ARG A 68 9.86 -6.52 -11.04
CA ARG A 68 9.50 -6.83 -12.42
C ARG A 68 10.70 -7.29 -13.24
N ASP A 69 11.89 -6.81 -12.88
CA ASP A 69 13.13 -7.13 -13.55
C ASP A 69 14.13 -7.61 -12.51
N ALA A 70 14.67 -8.82 -12.71
CA ALA A 70 15.63 -9.41 -11.78
C ALA A 70 16.91 -8.59 -11.66
N SER A 71 17.24 -7.76 -12.66
CA SER A 71 18.43 -6.93 -12.64
C SER A 71 18.27 -5.63 -11.86
N THR A 72 17.04 -5.30 -11.43
CA THR A 72 16.81 -4.09 -10.64
C THR A 72 17.55 -4.19 -9.31
N PRO A 73 18.35 -3.18 -8.94
CA PRO A 73 19.02 -3.19 -7.63
C PRO A 73 18.02 -3.31 -6.48
N ARG A 74 18.36 -4.16 -5.53
CA ARG A 74 17.52 -4.37 -4.35
C ARG A 74 17.85 -3.30 -3.32
N SER A 75 16.88 -2.46 -3.00
CA SER A 75 17.05 -1.44 -1.97
C SER A 75 15.91 -1.55 -0.96
N GLY A 76 16.27 -1.59 0.32
CA GLY A 76 15.30 -1.54 1.41
C GLY A 76 15.23 -0.18 2.07
N GLN A 77 15.78 0.86 1.44
CA GLN A 77 15.74 2.20 2.00
C GLN A 77 14.30 2.71 2.10
N LEU A 78 14.05 3.50 3.13
CA LEU A 78 12.71 4.04 3.38
C LEU A 78 12.23 4.91 2.22
N ALA A 79 13.14 5.64 1.57
CA ALA A 79 12.79 6.44 0.40
C ALA A 79 12.24 5.56 -0.74
N ALA A 80 12.82 4.38 -0.93
CA ALA A 80 12.33 3.45 -1.93
C ALA A 80 10.92 2.93 -1.58
N LEU A 81 10.67 2.65 -0.31
CA LEU A 81 9.34 2.24 0.15
C LEU A 81 8.32 3.35 -0.06
N ALA A 82 8.69 4.60 0.17
CA ALA A 82 7.82 5.74 -0.07
C ALA A 82 7.51 5.90 -1.56
N CYS A 83 8.50 5.71 -2.44
CA CYS A 83 8.28 5.73 -3.88
C CYS A 83 7.34 4.60 -4.31
N ASP A 84 7.47 3.41 -3.71
CA ASP A 84 6.55 2.31 -3.98
C ASP A 84 5.11 2.68 -3.62
N LEU A 85 4.92 3.34 -2.48
CA LEU A 85 3.59 3.78 -2.05
C LEU A 85 2.99 4.76 -3.06
N LEU A 86 3.79 5.76 -3.49
CA LEU A 86 3.32 6.71 -4.49
C LEU A 86 2.97 6.03 -5.80
N ALA A 87 3.82 5.12 -6.26
CA ALA A 87 3.58 4.37 -7.49
C ALA A 87 2.31 3.52 -7.37
N PHE A 88 2.09 2.91 -6.23
CA PHE A 88 0.89 2.11 -5.97
C PHE A 88 -0.37 2.97 -6.06
N VAL A 89 -0.37 4.11 -5.38
CA VAL A 89 -1.50 5.04 -5.39
C VAL A 89 -1.79 5.53 -6.81
N ASP A 90 -0.74 5.90 -7.55
CA ASP A 90 -0.88 6.39 -8.92
C ASP A 90 -1.38 5.31 -9.87
N SER A 91 -0.81 4.11 -9.77
CA SER A 91 -1.17 3.01 -10.69
C SER A 91 -2.62 2.58 -10.55
N LEU A 92 -3.19 2.72 -9.36
CA LEU A 92 -4.59 2.40 -9.12
C LEU A 92 -5.48 3.64 -9.17
N ALA A 93 -4.92 4.80 -9.51
CA ALA A 93 -5.64 6.06 -9.62
C ALA A 93 -6.45 6.40 -8.36
N LEU A 94 -5.91 6.10 -7.19
CA LEU A 94 -6.60 6.37 -5.95
C LEU A 94 -6.64 7.88 -5.67
N GLN A 95 -7.80 8.38 -5.25
CA GLN A 95 -8.01 9.80 -4.98
C GLN A 95 -8.00 10.05 -3.48
N ARG A 96 -6.98 10.80 -3.04
CA ARG A 96 -6.86 11.24 -1.64
C ARG A 96 -7.09 10.11 -0.64
N PRO A 97 -6.37 8.97 -0.77
CA PRO A 97 -6.61 7.84 0.11
C PRO A 97 -6.22 8.14 1.55
N LEU A 98 -6.93 7.53 2.48
CA LEU A 98 -6.51 7.48 3.88
C LEU A 98 -5.29 6.55 3.94
N LEU A 99 -4.20 7.02 4.52
CA LEU A 99 -2.98 6.22 4.65
C LEU A 99 -2.79 5.82 6.11
N VAL A 100 -2.74 4.51 6.34
CA VAL A 100 -2.49 3.94 7.65
C VAL A 100 -1.25 3.08 7.56
N GLY A 101 -0.29 3.29 8.45
CA GLY A 101 0.93 2.51 8.42
C GLY A 101 1.35 2.09 9.82
N HIS A 102 2.06 0.95 9.88
CA HIS A 102 2.59 0.40 11.10
C HIS A 102 4.04 0.03 10.87
N ASP A 103 4.92 0.38 11.82
CA ASP A 103 6.34 0.05 11.77
C ASP A 103 6.98 0.61 10.48
N TRP A 104 7.55 -0.22 9.63
CA TRP A 104 8.14 0.23 8.37
C TRP A 104 7.11 0.89 7.45
N GLY A 105 5.88 0.38 7.43
CA GLY A 105 4.80 1.00 6.68
C GLY A 105 4.50 2.41 7.17
N GLY A 106 4.54 2.61 8.48
CA GLY A 106 4.35 3.94 9.07
C GLY A 106 5.46 4.90 8.70
N LEU A 107 6.71 4.42 8.69
CA LEU A 107 7.85 5.25 8.29
C LEU A 107 7.79 5.60 6.81
N ALA A 108 7.44 4.66 5.96
CA ALA A 108 7.30 4.91 4.53
C ALA A 108 6.23 5.98 4.27
N ARG A 109 5.12 5.90 4.97
CA ARG A 109 4.04 6.87 4.86
C ARG A 109 4.52 8.27 5.24
N TRP A 110 5.34 8.40 6.26
CA TRP A 110 5.85 9.69 6.70
C TRP A 110 6.75 10.36 5.67
N LEU A 111 7.43 9.59 4.84
CA LEU A 111 8.31 10.14 3.82
C LEU A 111 7.57 10.63 2.58
N VAL A 112 6.29 10.35 2.46
CA VAL A 112 5.49 10.83 1.34
C VAL A 112 5.08 12.28 1.61
N PRO A 113 5.61 13.26 0.85
CA PRO A 113 5.20 14.65 1.03
C PRO A 113 3.74 14.84 0.66
N ALA A 114 3.05 15.70 1.41
CA ALA A 114 1.63 15.92 1.20
C ALA A 114 1.33 16.52 -0.18
N ASP A 115 2.23 17.36 -0.67
CA ASP A 115 2.08 17.99 -1.98
C ASP A 115 2.44 17.05 -3.13
N CYS A 116 3.41 16.17 -2.95
CA CYS A 116 3.76 15.17 -3.94
C CYS A 116 2.69 14.09 -4.04
N ALA A 117 2.10 13.75 -2.92
CA ALA A 117 0.99 12.81 -2.86
C ALA A 117 -0.34 13.56 -2.97
N ARG A 118 -0.46 14.32 -4.05
CA ARG A 118 -1.64 15.20 -4.23
C ARG A 118 -2.95 14.56 -3.89
N ALA A 119 -2.96 13.28 -3.72
CA ALA A 119 -4.14 12.55 -3.39
C ALA A 119 -4.06 11.85 -2.05
N ALA A 120 -3.00 12.00 -1.30
CA ALA A 120 -2.74 11.18 -0.12
C ALA A 120 -2.59 12.02 1.15
N PRO A 121 -3.67 12.52 1.72
CA PRO A 121 -3.60 13.22 2.99
C PRO A 121 -3.07 12.29 4.07
N ARG A 122 -2.28 12.84 4.97
CA ARG A 122 -1.80 12.08 6.11
C ARG A 122 -2.83 12.14 7.22
N THR A 123 -3.27 10.97 7.64
CA THR A 123 -4.25 10.82 8.70
C THR A 123 -3.77 9.75 9.67
N TRP A 124 -4.06 9.92 10.91
CA TRP A 124 -3.73 8.95 11.96
C TRP A 124 -4.93 8.13 12.34
#